data_9af419f048187e5e768c4b1759763df0
#
_entry.id   9af419f048187e5e768c4b1759763df0
#
_cell.length_a   1.000
_cell.length_b   1.000
_cell.length_c   1.000
_cell.angle_alpha   90.00
_cell.angle_beta   90.00
_cell.angle_gamma   90.00
#
_symmetry.space_group_name_H-M   'P 1'
#
loop_
_entity.id
_entity.type
_entity.pdbx_description
1 polymer ?
#
loop_
_entity_poly.entity_id
_entity_poly.type
_entity_poly.pdbx_seq_one_letter_code
_entity_poly.pdbx_strand_id
1 'polypeptide(L)'
;MWKQRQSGKIGSVPLILSFFTIFPLFAAEPVPADSPEYYFRFKIHDRAELARLTRIISIDNVLDSVVTAYANRQEFAAFEKLGYSCEILPHPGSLYQPRMSKSLKEAENLDSYPTYENYVTMMNQFAADYPQICRVERIGYSVQGRELLAVKISDNVAADEIEPDLFYTSTMHGDEVVGYVLMLRLIDYLLTNYATDPQIAKLLDSAEIWINPLANPDGTYADGNSTVFGATRYNSNSVDLNRNFPDPAYGAHPDRENYQPETSAMMEFAEKHHFVLSANFHGGAEVVNYPWETWVRLHADDSWFQTLAHQYADTAQQFGGTGYFDDSAFDDGITNGYCWYPVHGGRQDFMTYFQNCREVTIEISDIKMPAAEALDYFWEANFRSLIHFLENALFGIHGIVTDPFGMPLNATITLIGHDADNSEVVTDPDLGDYYRLCSPGTYRMKIESDGFFSAEIDSVVVTADHPTIQNIRLKKDCLAGDVNQDGFIDVTDLLRVVRYSLNRVQPDEQQKFPADWNADGRIDRQDILGIVNVILNSSK
;
A
#
# COMPACT_ATOMS: atom_id res chain seq x y z
N MET A 1 -6.62 45.30 39.21
CA MET A 1 -7.51 44.66 40.18
C MET A 1 -7.67 43.21 39.78
N TRP A 2 -7.00 42.36 40.49
CA TRP A 2 -7.00 40.89 40.30
C TRP A 2 -8.28 40.30 40.82
N LYS A 3 -8.92 39.37 40.10
CA LYS A 3 -9.89 38.40 40.65
C LYS A 3 -9.41 37.00 40.31
N GLN A 4 -8.94 36.33 41.34
CA GLN A 4 -8.77 34.88 41.42
C GLN A 4 -10.07 34.16 41.01
N ARG A 5 -9.98 33.14 40.19
CA ARG A 5 -11.00 32.07 40.09
C ARG A 5 -10.40 30.77 40.57
N GLN A 6 -11.16 30.14 41.38
CA GLN A 6 -10.89 28.95 42.18
C GLN A 6 -10.67 27.70 41.33
N SER A 7 -9.78 26.87 41.87
CA SER A 7 -9.44 25.50 41.44
C SER A 7 -10.67 24.59 41.41
N GLY A 8 -11.00 24.07 40.21
CA GLY A 8 -11.86 22.91 40.05
C GLY A 8 -11.06 21.62 40.31
N LYS A 9 -11.64 20.74 41.09
CA LYS A 9 -11.06 19.45 41.46
C LYS A 9 -10.81 18.59 40.23
N ILE A 10 -9.56 18.18 40.07
CA ILE A 10 -9.15 17.11 39.15
C ILE A 10 -9.67 15.81 39.75
N GLY A 11 -10.59 15.18 39.05
CA GLY A 11 -11.05 13.84 39.35
C GLY A 11 -9.91 12.85 39.13
N SER A 12 -9.63 12.04 40.14
CA SER A 12 -8.66 10.95 40.10
C SER A 12 -9.05 9.95 39.02
N VAL A 13 -8.23 9.85 37.99
CA VAL A 13 -8.22 8.72 37.06
C VAL A 13 -7.79 7.48 37.85
N PRO A 14 -8.50 6.37 37.77
CA PRO A 14 -8.07 5.15 38.45
C PRO A 14 -6.79 4.64 37.77
N LEU A 15 -5.77 4.51 38.58
CA LEU A 15 -4.54 3.81 38.27
C LEU A 15 -4.89 2.36 37.90
N ILE A 16 -4.80 1.98 36.65
CA ILE A 16 -4.91 0.58 36.24
C ILE A 16 -3.61 -0.08 36.71
N LEU A 17 -3.65 -0.66 37.89
CA LEU A 17 -2.63 -1.55 38.37
C LEU A 17 -2.60 -2.75 37.41
N SER A 18 -1.48 -2.95 36.73
CA SER A 18 -1.16 -4.21 36.06
C SER A 18 -1.18 -5.34 37.09
N PHE A 19 -2.30 -5.99 37.23
CA PHE A 19 -2.38 -7.26 37.94
C PHE A 19 -1.73 -8.32 37.05
N PHE A 20 -0.48 -8.65 37.32
CA PHE A 20 0.02 -9.96 36.96
C PHE A 20 -0.80 -11.00 37.73
N THR A 21 -1.95 -11.35 37.20
CA THR A 21 -2.67 -12.53 37.64
C THR A 21 -1.87 -13.73 37.18
N ILE A 22 -1.24 -14.42 38.14
CA ILE A 22 -0.77 -15.78 37.97
C ILE A 22 -2.03 -16.58 37.62
N PHE A 23 -2.27 -16.80 36.32
CA PHE A 23 -3.31 -17.73 35.88
C PHE A 23 -2.92 -19.12 36.36
N PRO A 24 -3.82 -19.86 36.99
CA PRO A 24 -3.59 -21.26 37.26
C PRO A 24 -3.33 -21.97 35.94
N LEU A 25 -2.35 -22.88 35.94
CA LEU A 25 -2.10 -23.80 34.82
C LEU A 25 -3.40 -24.58 34.56
N PHE A 26 -4.27 -24.06 33.70
CA PHE A 26 -5.28 -24.91 33.09
C PHE A 26 -4.54 -25.79 32.12
N ALA A 27 -4.60 -27.10 32.33
CA ALA A 27 -4.22 -28.05 31.29
C ALA A 27 -5.04 -27.66 30.04
N ALA A 28 -4.36 -27.28 28.97
CA ALA A 28 -5.02 -26.93 27.71
C ALA A 28 -5.92 -28.12 27.34
N GLU A 29 -7.21 -27.87 27.17
CA GLU A 29 -8.09 -28.89 26.61
C GLU A 29 -7.54 -29.22 25.22
N PRO A 30 -7.50 -30.51 24.82
CA PRO A 30 -7.02 -30.86 23.50
C PRO A 30 -7.88 -30.13 22.46
N VAL A 31 -7.24 -29.36 21.57
CA VAL A 31 -7.92 -28.71 20.45
C VAL A 31 -8.75 -29.76 19.70
N PRO A 32 -10.01 -29.48 19.37
CA PRO A 32 -10.82 -30.40 18.61
C PRO A 32 -10.09 -30.85 17.35
N ALA A 33 -10.12 -32.14 17.06
CA ALA A 33 -9.45 -32.73 15.90
C ALA A 33 -9.90 -32.12 14.55
N ASP A 34 -10.94 -31.28 14.56
CA ASP A 34 -11.56 -30.63 13.41
C ASP A 34 -11.38 -29.08 13.43
N SER A 35 -10.42 -28.54 14.20
CA SER A 35 -10.14 -27.10 14.13
C SER A 35 -9.66 -26.72 12.71
N PRO A 36 -10.18 -25.64 12.10
CA PRO A 36 -9.73 -25.18 10.78
C PRO A 36 -8.29 -24.69 10.81
N GLU A 37 -7.86 -24.11 11.92
CA GLU A 37 -6.49 -23.66 12.15
C GLU A 37 -6.06 -23.84 13.61
N TYR A 38 -4.75 -23.94 13.82
CA TYR A 38 -4.10 -24.05 15.12
C TYR A 38 -3.38 -22.74 15.42
N TYR A 39 -3.50 -22.24 16.65
CA TYR A 39 -2.70 -21.16 17.18
C TYR A 39 -1.80 -21.73 18.28
N PHE A 40 -0.48 -21.55 18.16
CA PHE A 40 0.46 -22.23 19.04
C PHE A 40 1.76 -21.46 19.18
N ARG A 41 2.53 -21.78 20.23
CA ARG A 41 3.86 -21.23 20.44
C ARG A 41 4.89 -22.32 20.70
N PHE A 42 6.13 -22.02 20.31
CA PHE A 42 7.27 -22.90 20.50
C PHE A 42 8.57 -22.09 20.61
N LYS A 43 9.68 -22.76 20.95
CA LYS A 43 10.99 -22.10 21.04
C LYS A 43 11.90 -22.54 19.89
N ILE A 44 12.62 -21.58 19.34
CA ILE A 44 13.73 -21.77 18.41
C ILE A 44 15.06 -21.66 19.14
N HIS A 45 16.11 -22.25 18.57
CA HIS A 45 17.46 -22.18 19.08
C HIS A 45 18.28 -21.08 18.40
N ASP A 46 17.96 -20.79 17.13
CA ASP A 46 18.63 -19.79 16.31
C ASP A 46 17.58 -19.07 15.44
N ARG A 47 17.66 -17.75 15.33
CA ARG A 47 16.80 -16.97 14.43
C ARG A 47 16.92 -17.37 12.96
N ALA A 48 18.05 -17.96 12.54
CA ALA A 48 18.20 -18.52 11.19
C ALA A 48 17.16 -19.61 10.85
N GLU A 49 16.55 -20.25 11.87
CA GLU A 49 15.47 -21.21 11.68
C GLU A 49 14.20 -20.57 11.10
N LEU A 50 13.97 -19.29 11.37
CA LEU A 50 12.77 -18.56 10.92
C LEU A 50 12.60 -18.58 9.41
N ALA A 51 13.68 -18.43 8.64
CA ALA A 51 13.65 -18.45 7.18
C ALA A 51 13.13 -19.79 6.59
N ARG A 52 13.27 -20.89 7.33
CA ARG A 52 12.68 -22.18 6.97
C ARG A 52 11.26 -22.33 7.50
N LEU A 53 11.01 -21.87 8.72
CA LEU A 53 9.72 -22.04 9.41
C LEU A 53 8.62 -21.24 8.75
N THR A 54 8.87 -20.00 8.34
CA THR A 54 7.91 -19.15 7.64
C THR A 54 7.38 -19.73 6.32
N ARG A 55 8.05 -20.75 5.79
CA ARG A 55 7.62 -21.50 4.58
C ARG A 55 6.77 -22.73 4.90
N ILE A 56 6.50 -23.00 6.15
CA ILE A 56 5.79 -24.20 6.62
C ILE A 56 4.57 -23.80 7.46
N ILE A 57 4.70 -22.73 8.22
CA ILE A 57 3.67 -22.20 9.13
C ILE A 57 3.59 -20.69 8.98
N SER A 58 2.46 -20.10 9.31
CA SER A 58 2.30 -18.65 9.38
C SER A 58 2.82 -18.13 10.72
N ILE A 59 4.04 -17.58 10.72
CA ILE A 59 4.58 -16.90 11.90
C ILE A 59 3.74 -15.64 12.15
N ASP A 60 3.31 -15.47 13.39
CA ASP A 60 2.52 -14.34 13.87
C ASP A 60 3.39 -13.33 14.62
N ASN A 61 4.22 -13.82 15.55
CA ASN A 61 5.13 -12.99 16.31
C ASN A 61 6.37 -13.76 16.72
N VAL A 62 7.47 -13.04 16.90
CA VAL A 62 8.75 -13.57 17.41
C VAL A 62 9.26 -12.65 18.49
N LEU A 63 9.20 -13.12 19.74
CA LEU A 63 9.75 -12.39 20.89
C LEU A 63 10.91 -13.22 21.48
N ASP A 64 12.12 -12.68 21.45
CA ASP A 64 13.36 -13.36 21.82
C ASP A 64 13.56 -14.67 21.02
N SER A 65 13.34 -15.81 21.67
CA SER A 65 13.41 -17.15 21.06
C SER A 65 12.06 -17.86 21.01
N VAL A 66 10.97 -17.18 21.38
CA VAL A 66 9.60 -17.71 21.34
C VAL A 66 8.94 -17.28 20.06
N VAL A 67 8.48 -18.23 19.30
CA VAL A 67 7.69 -18.02 18.08
C VAL A 67 6.23 -18.34 18.40
N THR A 68 5.33 -17.42 18.09
CA THR A 68 3.89 -17.66 18.04
C THR A 68 3.48 -17.78 16.58
N ALA A 69 2.65 -18.73 16.25
CA ALA A 69 2.32 -19.05 14.87
C ALA A 69 0.91 -19.62 14.71
N TYR A 70 0.40 -19.49 13.50
CA TYR A 70 -0.77 -20.21 13.01
C TYR A 70 -0.36 -21.32 12.04
N ALA A 71 -1.18 -22.32 11.95
CA ALA A 71 -1.07 -23.35 10.93
C ALA A 71 -2.44 -23.96 10.64
N ASN A 72 -2.75 -24.22 9.38
CA ASN A 72 -3.83 -25.13 9.02
C ASN A 72 -3.42 -26.58 9.36
N ARG A 73 -4.35 -27.54 9.19
CA ARG A 73 -4.10 -28.95 9.54
C ARG A 73 -2.87 -29.53 8.81
N GLN A 74 -2.68 -29.19 7.54
CA GLN A 74 -1.58 -29.71 6.73
C GLN A 74 -0.24 -29.11 7.15
N GLU A 75 -0.20 -27.82 7.38
CA GLU A 75 0.96 -27.06 7.86
C GLU A 75 1.36 -27.53 9.26
N PHE A 76 0.40 -27.70 10.17
CA PHE A 76 0.66 -28.19 11.51
C PHE A 76 1.24 -29.61 11.49
N ALA A 77 0.69 -30.51 10.66
CA ALA A 77 1.25 -31.83 10.49
C ALA A 77 2.66 -31.84 9.85
N ALA A 78 3.00 -30.82 9.06
CA ALA A 78 4.35 -30.63 8.55
C ALA A 78 5.30 -30.08 9.63
N PHE A 79 4.81 -29.15 10.47
CA PHE A 79 5.54 -28.62 11.61
C PHE A 79 5.87 -29.69 12.66
N GLU A 80 4.93 -30.57 13.01
CA GLU A 80 5.18 -31.65 13.97
C GLU A 80 6.34 -32.56 13.56
N LYS A 81 6.55 -32.79 12.25
CA LYS A 81 7.67 -33.59 11.73
C LYS A 81 9.04 -32.94 11.95
N LEU A 82 9.07 -31.65 12.27
CA LEU A 82 10.32 -30.95 12.60
C LEU A 82 10.80 -31.25 14.03
N GLY A 83 9.93 -31.77 14.89
CA GLY A 83 10.27 -32.24 16.24
C GLY A 83 10.36 -31.12 17.30
N TYR A 84 9.82 -29.93 17.03
CA TYR A 84 9.69 -28.89 18.05
C TYR A 84 8.62 -29.29 19.09
N SER A 85 8.90 -28.99 20.36
CA SER A 85 7.86 -29.02 21.38
C SER A 85 7.07 -27.73 21.33
N CYS A 86 5.77 -27.79 21.17
CA CYS A 86 4.90 -26.62 21.11
C CYS A 86 3.80 -26.70 22.18
N GLU A 87 3.25 -25.52 22.49
CA GLU A 87 2.06 -25.33 23.32
C GLU A 87 0.96 -24.78 22.43
N ILE A 88 -0.18 -25.48 22.39
CA ILE A 88 -1.38 -24.97 21.71
C ILE A 88 -2.02 -23.89 22.57
N LEU A 89 -2.32 -22.77 21.97
CA LEU A 89 -2.91 -21.60 22.62
C LEU A 89 -4.41 -21.51 22.29
N PRO A 90 -5.21 -20.87 23.14
CA PRO A 90 -6.57 -20.48 22.77
C PRO A 90 -6.56 -19.56 21.56
N HIS A 91 -7.47 -19.81 20.60
CA HIS A 91 -7.51 -19.05 19.35
C HIS A 91 -7.97 -17.59 19.62
N PRO A 92 -7.27 -16.55 19.11
CA PRO A 92 -7.59 -15.16 19.38
C PRO A 92 -9.03 -14.77 19.04
N GLY A 93 -9.55 -15.24 17.91
CA GLY A 93 -10.92 -14.97 17.46
C GLY A 93 -12.02 -15.56 18.36
N SER A 94 -11.67 -16.38 19.36
CA SER A 94 -12.62 -17.02 20.27
C SER A 94 -12.39 -16.67 21.76
N LEU A 95 -11.44 -15.75 22.05
CA LEU A 95 -11.12 -15.40 23.44
C LEU A 95 -12.21 -14.56 24.12
N TYR A 96 -12.82 -13.66 23.37
CA TYR A 96 -13.80 -12.71 23.91
C TYR A 96 -15.07 -12.70 23.07
N GLN A 97 -16.21 -12.51 23.73
CA GLN A 97 -17.48 -12.30 23.02
C GLN A 97 -17.53 -10.83 22.56
N PRO A 98 -17.50 -10.58 21.23
CA PRO A 98 -17.57 -9.22 20.71
C PRO A 98 -18.97 -8.64 20.92
N ARG A 99 -19.05 -7.34 21.21
CA ARG A 99 -20.31 -6.61 21.13
C ARG A 99 -20.60 -6.29 19.67
N MET A 100 -21.58 -6.97 19.10
CA MET A 100 -22.07 -6.74 17.75
C MET A 100 -23.13 -5.65 17.73
N SER A 101 -23.15 -4.82 16.70
CA SER A 101 -24.25 -3.88 16.45
C SER A 101 -25.54 -4.65 16.11
N LYS A 102 -26.65 -4.32 16.78
CA LYS A 102 -27.95 -4.97 16.58
C LYS A 102 -28.77 -4.36 15.44
N SER A 103 -28.36 -3.18 14.97
CA SER A 103 -29.04 -2.43 13.93
C SER A 103 -28.03 -1.57 13.18
N LEU A 104 -28.39 -1.11 11.97
CA LEU A 104 -27.59 -0.17 11.21
C LEU A 104 -27.27 1.09 12.02
N LYS A 105 -28.26 1.64 12.72
CA LYS A 105 -28.09 2.82 13.57
C LYS A 105 -27.07 2.63 14.71
N GLU A 106 -26.96 1.42 15.27
CA GLU A 106 -25.90 1.11 16.26
C GLU A 106 -24.56 0.95 15.56
N ALA A 107 -24.52 0.35 14.36
CA ALA A 107 -23.29 0.22 13.60
C ALA A 107 -22.70 1.58 13.20
N GLU A 108 -23.54 2.54 12.84
CA GLU A 108 -23.16 3.92 12.51
C GLU A 108 -22.44 4.67 13.65
N ASN A 109 -22.65 4.26 14.91
CA ASN A 109 -21.89 4.83 16.03
C ASN A 109 -20.42 4.35 16.06
N LEU A 110 -20.10 3.24 15.37
CA LEU A 110 -18.75 2.65 15.26
C LEU A 110 -18.11 2.33 16.64
N ASP A 111 -18.93 2.09 17.65
CA ASP A 111 -18.54 1.69 19.01
C ASP A 111 -18.76 0.20 19.29
N SER A 112 -19.03 -0.57 18.25
CA SER A 112 -19.29 -2.01 18.24
C SER A 112 -18.93 -2.58 16.87
N TYR A 113 -18.73 -3.90 16.81
CA TYR A 113 -18.43 -4.56 15.54
C TYR A 113 -19.69 -4.67 14.68
N PRO A 114 -19.69 -4.24 13.42
CA PRO A 114 -20.85 -4.39 12.56
C PRO A 114 -21.06 -5.86 12.16
N THR A 115 -22.32 -6.25 11.89
CA THR A 115 -22.58 -7.48 11.11
C THR A 115 -22.13 -7.27 9.67
N TYR A 116 -21.95 -8.35 8.90
CA TYR A 116 -21.55 -8.23 7.50
C TYR A 116 -22.56 -7.42 6.68
N GLU A 117 -23.85 -7.64 6.90
CA GLU A 117 -24.91 -6.90 6.22
C GLU A 117 -24.91 -5.40 6.59
N ASN A 118 -24.66 -5.07 7.87
CA ASN A 118 -24.53 -3.68 8.30
C ASN A 118 -23.30 -3.04 7.65
N TYR A 119 -22.17 -3.74 7.59
CA TYR A 119 -20.96 -3.26 6.90
C TYR A 119 -21.22 -2.91 5.43
N VAL A 120 -21.80 -3.84 4.66
CA VAL A 120 -22.13 -3.59 3.25
C VAL A 120 -23.08 -2.42 3.10
N THR A 121 -24.06 -2.31 4.00
CA THR A 121 -25.01 -1.19 3.98
C THR A 121 -24.32 0.13 4.30
N MET A 122 -23.44 0.19 5.30
CA MET A 122 -22.68 1.39 5.68
C MET A 122 -21.77 1.86 4.54
N MET A 123 -21.03 0.97 3.90
CA MET A 123 -20.16 1.30 2.76
C MET A 123 -20.95 1.97 1.64
N ASN A 124 -22.12 1.43 1.29
CA ASN A 124 -22.99 2.03 0.27
C ASN A 124 -23.65 3.34 0.76
N GLN A 125 -23.93 3.47 2.05
CA GLN A 125 -24.52 4.68 2.63
C GLN A 125 -23.56 5.86 2.58
N PHE A 126 -22.26 5.67 2.83
CA PHE A 126 -21.24 6.71 2.67
C PHE A 126 -21.29 7.34 1.27
N ALA A 127 -21.32 6.52 0.23
CA ALA A 127 -21.42 7.02 -1.13
C ALA A 127 -22.79 7.68 -1.43
N ALA A 128 -23.88 7.21 -0.82
CA ALA A 128 -25.19 7.80 -0.99
C ALA A 128 -25.32 9.18 -0.30
N ASP A 129 -24.71 9.35 0.88
CA ASP A 129 -24.76 10.58 1.65
C ASP A 129 -23.78 11.65 1.11
N TYR A 130 -22.65 11.22 0.55
CA TYR A 130 -21.57 12.09 0.03
C TYR A 130 -21.23 11.83 -1.45
N PRO A 131 -22.20 11.85 -2.38
CA PRO A 131 -22.00 11.36 -3.76
C PRO A 131 -21.02 12.19 -4.60
N GLN A 132 -20.62 13.38 -4.13
CA GLN A 132 -19.65 14.23 -4.84
C GLN A 132 -18.21 13.88 -4.46
N ILE A 133 -18.00 13.38 -3.23
CA ILE A 133 -16.66 13.14 -2.65
C ILE A 133 -16.47 11.69 -2.21
N CYS A 134 -17.43 10.80 -2.39
CA CYS A 134 -17.34 9.39 -2.04
C CYS A 134 -17.97 8.50 -3.09
N ARG A 135 -17.24 7.46 -3.50
CA ARG A 135 -17.72 6.39 -4.39
C ARG A 135 -17.33 5.05 -3.79
N VAL A 136 -18.24 4.09 -3.77
CA VAL A 136 -17.93 2.71 -3.42
C VAL A 136 -17.65 1.89 -4.67
N GLU A 137 -16.61 1.07 -4.63
CA GLU A 137 -16.26 0.11 -5.67
C GLU A 137 -16.20 -1.29 -5.06
N ARG A 138 -16.78 -2.27 -5.76
CA ARG A 138 -16.58 -3.68 -5.44
C ARG A 138 -15.37 -4.17 -6.22
N ILE A 139 -14.26 -4.41 -5.51
CA ILE A 139 -13.00 -4.84 -6.10
C ILE A 139 -12.97 -6.35 -6.38
N GLY A 140 -13.86 -7.12 -5.75
CA GLY A 140 -13.95 -8.56 -5.98
C GLY A 140 -14.93 -9.25 -5.03
N TYR A 141 -14.78 -10.56 -4.94
CA TYR A 141 -15.51 -11.43 -4.03
C TYR A 141 -14.57 -12.38 -3.30
N SER A 142 -14.89 -12.70 -2.05
CA SER A 142 -14.24 -13.76 -1.30
C SER A 142 -14.60 -15.15 -1.83
N VAL A 143 -13.95 -16.18 -1.32
CA VAL A 143 -14.25 -17.59 -1.65
C VAL A 143 -15.72 -17.93 -1.43
N GLN A 144 -16.35 -17.42 -0.35
CA GLN A 144 -17.76 -17.66 -0.05
C GLN A 144 -18.71 -16.65 -0.73
N GLY A 145 -18.19 -15.79 -1.59
CA GLY A 145 -18.98 -14.83 -2.37
C GLY A 145 -19.37 -13.56 -1.62
N ARG A 146 -18.70 -13.24 -0.50
CA ARG A 146 -18.84 -11.92 0.14
C ARG A 146 -18.11 -10.85 -0.68
N GLU A 147 -18.69 -9.67 -0.74
CA GLU A 147 -18.11 -8.55 -1.49
C GLU A 147 -16.86 -8.00 -0.80
N LEU A 148 -15.82 -7.74 -1.58
CA LEU A 148 -14.67 -6.94 -1.18
C LEU A 148 -14.92 -5.51 -1.65
N LEU A 149 -15.13 -4.59 -0.71
CA LEU A 149 -15.53 -3.22 -1.00
C LEU A 149 -14.41 -2.24 -0.66
N ALA A 150 -14.16 -1.30 -1.56
CA ALA A 150 -13.34 -0.13 -1.29
C ALA A 150 -14.14 1.14 -1.56
N VAL A 151 -13.86 2.22 -0.84
CA VAL A 151 -14.36 3.55 -1.15
C VAL A 151 -13.23 4.39 -1.73
N LYS A 152 -13.52 5.18 -2.77
CA LYS A 152 -12.73 6.32 -3.22
C LYS A 152 -13.26 7.56 -2.51
N ILE A 153 -12.38 8.37 -1.94
CA ILE A 153 -12.68 9.67 -1.34
C ILE A 153 -11.72 10.69 -1.96
N SER A 154 -12.27 11.72 -2.61
CA SER A 154 -11.56 12.81 -3.26
C SER A 154 -12.55 13.95 -3.48
N ASP A 155 -12.12 15.15 -3.79
CA ASP A 155 -13.01 16.27 -4.11
C ASP A 155 -13.78 16.04 -5.42
N ASN A 156 -13.30 15.13 -6.29
CA ASN A 156 -13.92 14.77 -7.56
C ASN A 156 -13.88 13.26 -7.86
N VAL A 157 -14.69 12.47 -7.19
CA VAL A 157 -14.70 10.98 -7.33
C VAL A 157 -15.13 10.47 -8.72
N ALA A 158 -15.62 11.34 -9.60
CA ALA A 158 -16.08 10.95 -10.93
C ALA A 158 -14.94 10.92 -11.96
N ALA A 159 -13.84 11.60 -11.71
CA ALA A 159 -12.66 11.65 -12.56
C ALA A 159 -11.46 10.97 -11.89
N ASP A 160 -10.48 10.69 -12.70
CA ASP A 160 -9.11 10.38 -12.31
C ASP A 160 -8.31 11.66 -12.57
N GLU A 161 -7.60 12.15 -11.57
CA GLU A 161 -6.99 13.48 -11.60
C GLU A 161 -5.45 13.40 -11.43
N ILE A 162 -4.75 14.47 -11.73
CA ILE A 162 -3.28 14.56 -11.52
C ILE A 162 -3.01 14.73 -10.03
N GLU A 163 -3.26 13.66 -9.28
CA GLU A 163 -3.17 13.58 -7.83
C GLU A 163 -2.67 12.18 -7.42
N PRO A 164 -1.92 12.05 -6.30
CA PRO A 164 -1.44 10.75 -5.86
C PRO A 164 -2.60 9.86 -5.38
N ASP A 165 -2.66 8.64 -5.90
CA ASP A 165 -3.52 7.57 -5.41
C ASP A 165 -2.94 6.96 -4.13
N LEU A 166 -3.75 6.93 -3.05
CA LEU A 166 -3.39 6.42 -1.73
C LEU A 166 -4.27 5.24 -1.34
N PHE A 167 -3.71 4.22 -0.70
CA PHE A 167 -4.47 3.03 -0.40
C PHE A 167 -4.32 2.55 1.05
N TYR A 168 -5.42 2.51 1.77
CA TYR A 168 -5.53 1.84 3.05
C TYR A 168 -6.35 0.56 2.95
N THR A 169 -5.83 -0.51 3.54
CA THR A 169 -6.55 -1.77 3.66
C THR A 169 -6.36 -2.38 5.03
N SER A 170 -7.35 -3.12 5.50
CA SER A 170 -7.30 -3.75 6.82
C SER A 170 -7.87 -5.15 6.79
N THR A 171 -7.56 -5.90 7.84
CA THR A 171 -8.20 -7.18 8.17
C THR A 171 -8.00 -8.23 7.07
N MET A 172 -6.78 -8.28 6.53
CA MET A 172 -6.32 -9.35 5.66
C MET A 172 -6.26 -10.68 6.41
N HIS A 173 -5.85 -10.65 7.68
CA HIS A 173 -6.12 -11.72 8.63
C HIS A 173 -7.46 -11.46 9.28
N GLY A 174 -8.38 -12.41 9.14
CA GLY A 174 -9.78 -12.17 9.51
C GLY A 174 -10.04 -11.99 10.99
N ASP A 175 -9.13 -12.43 11.86
CA ASP A 175 -9.21 -12.28 13.33
C ASP A 175 -8.59 -10.96 13.84
N GLU A 176 -8.02 -10.10 12.96
CA GLU A 176 -7.40 -8.81 13.30
C GLU A 176 -8.38 -7.67 13.01
N VAL A 177 -9.38 -7.48 13.87
CA VAL A 177 -10.58 -6.68 13.55
C VAL A 177 -10.55 -5.22 14.04
N VAL A 178 -9.48 -4.77 14.69
CA VAL A 178 -9.38 -3.37 15.14
C VAL A 178 -9.33 -2.42 13.94
N GLY A 179 -8.45 -2.69 12.98
CA GLY A 179 -8.30 -1.90 11.78
C GLY A 179 -9.58 -1.82 10.95
N TYR A 180 -10.39 -2.86 10.94
CA TYR A 180 -11.71 -2.87 10.29
C TYR A 180 -12.59 -1.69 10.76
N VAL A 181 -12.73 -1.53 12.07
CA VAL A 181 -13.56 -0.44 12.63
C VAL A 181 -12.86 0.91 12.48
N LEU A 182 -11.53 0.97 12.63
CA LEU A 182 -10.80 2.22 12.46
C LEU A 182 -10.91 2.76 11.02
N MET A 183 -10.87 1.89 10.02
CA MET A 183 -11.04 2.30 8.62
C MET A 183 -12.46 2.82 8.36
N LEU A 184 -13.49 2.21 8.92
CA LEU A 184 -14.86 2.73 8.84
C LEU A 184 -14.98 4.11 9.52
N ARG A 185 -14.36 4.30 10.68
CA ARG A 185 -14.29 5.60 11.37
C ARG A 185 -13.52 6.64 10.55
N LEU A 186 -12.44 6.25 9.90
CA LEU A 186 -11.67 7.16 9.06
C LEU A 186 -12.48 7.63 7.84
N ILE A 187 -13.21 6.73 7.19
CA ILE A 187 -14.13 7.09 6.10
C ILE A 187 -15.14 8.13 6.58
N ASP A 188 -15.84 7.84 7.68
CA ASP A 188 -16.83 8.77 8.26
C ASP A 188 -16.19 10.12 8.64
N TYR A 189 -15.00 10.08 9.25
CA TYR A 189 -14.27 11.29 9.67
C TYR A 189 -13.87 12.17 8.47
N LEU A 190 -13.31 11.60 7.42
CA LEU A 190 -12.90 12.33 6.22
C LEU A 190 -14.12 12.98 5.55
N LEU A 191 -15.21 12.23 5.37
CA LEU A 191 -16.42 12.70 4.71
C LEU A 191 -17.14 13.81 5.50
N THR A 192 -17.27 13.65 6.82
CA THR A 192 -18.00 14.60 7.66
C THR A 192 -17.22 15.90 7.90
N ASN A 193 -15.88 15.85 7.87
CA ASN A 193 -15.03 16.99 8.17
C ASN A 193 -14.52 17.73 6.92
N TYR A 194 -14.72 17.21 5.71
CA TYR A 194 -14.26 17.84 4.47
C TYR A 194 -14.64 19.33 4.35
N ALA A 195 -15.90 19.66 4.66
CA ALA A 195 -16.39 21.04 4.54
C ALA A 195 -15.97 21.97 5.70
N THR A 196 -15.42 21.45 6.80
CA THR A 196 -15.23 22.20 8.05
C THR A 196 -13.80 22.20 8.58
N ASP A 197 -13.01 21.20 8.24
CA ASP A 197 -11.60 21.08 8.65
C ASP A 197 -10.67 21.39 7.48
N PRO A 198 -9.86 22.48 7.53
CA PRO A 198 -8.96 22.85 6.45
C PRO A 198 -7.86 21.82 6.14
N GLN A 199 -7.46 20.97 7.12
CA GLN A 199 -6.50 19.90 6.90
C GLN A 199 -7.12 18.81 6.03
N ILE A 200 -8.33 18.38 6.38
CA ILE A 200 -9.06 17.37 5.63
C ILE A 200 -9.42 17.87 4.22
N ALA A 201 -9.88 19.14 4.12
CA ALA A 201 -10.15 19.75 2.82
C ALA A 201 -8.90 19.73 1.93
N LYS A 202 -7.76 20.20 2.45
CA LYS A 202 -6.49 20.20 1.71
C LYS A 202 -6.08 18.79 1.27
N LEU A 203 -6.24 17.79 2.13
CA LEU A 203 -5.87 16.41 1.82
C LEU A 203 -6.74 15.86 0.67
N LEU A 204 -8.06 16.04 0.75
CA LEU A 204 -9.00 15.53 -0.26
C LEU A 204 -8.99 16.33 -1.57
N ASP A 205 -8.55 17.61 -1.54
CA ASP A 205 -8.32 18.46 -2.72
C ASP A 205 -6.95 18.18 -3.40
N SER A 206 -6.15 17.25 -2.87
CA SER A 206 -4.77 17.01 -3.34
C SER A 206 -4.41 15.54 -3.46
N ALA A 207 -5.33 14.61 -3.19
CA ALA A 207 -5.09 13.17 -3.25
C ALA A 207 -6.37 12.36 -3.40
N GLU A 208 -6.29 11.26 -4.12
CA GLU A 208 -7.33 10.26 -4.24
C GLU A 208 -7.13 9.16 -3.20
N ILE A 209 -8.03 9.06 -2.22
CA ILE A 209 -7.88 8.14 -1.09
C ILE A 209 -8.79 6.94 -1.26
N TRP A 210 -8.21 5.76 -1.33
CA TRP A 210 -8.92 4.49 -1.38
C TRP A 210 -8.82 3.77 -0.05
N ILE A 211 -9.94 3.28 0.47
CA ILE A 211 -9.99 2.56 1.76
C ILE A 211 -10.81 1.28 1.59
N ASN A 212 -10.15 0.14 1.86
CA ASN A 212 -10.78 -1.17 1.97
C ASN A 212 -10.73 -1.64 3.45
N PRO A 213 -11.82 -1.52 4.22
CA PRO A 213 -11.82 -1.87 5.64
C PRO A 213 -11.71 -3.37 5.92
N LEU A 214 -12.12 -4.24 4.98
CA LEU A 214 -12.32 -5.67 5.22
C LEU A 214 -11.83 -6.50 4.03
N ALA A 215 -10.55 -6.85 4.04
CA ALA A 215 -9.91 -7.61 2.95
C ALA A 215 -10.20 -9.13 3.00
N ASN A 216 -10.51 -9.68 4.19
CA ASN A 216 -10.84 -11.10 4.37
C ASN A 216 -12.18 -11.28 5.10
N PRO A 217 -13.31 -11.00 4.44
CA PRO A 217 -14.62 -11.14 5.07
C PRO A 217 -14.96 -12.58 5.45
N ASP A 218 -14.39 -13.59 4.81
CA ASP A 218 -14.65 -14.99 5.13
C ASP A 218 -13.95 -15.42 6.42
N GLY A 219 -12.72 -14.96 6.63
CA GLY A 219 -12.02 -15.19 7.90
C GLY A 219 -12.68 -14.44 9.04
N THR A 220 -13.07 -13.16 8.82
CA THR A 220 -13.71 -12.33 9.85
C THR A 220 -15.08 -12.85 10.28
N TYR A 221 -15.87 -13.33 9.34
CA TYR A 221 -17.22 -13.88 9.58
C TYR A 221 -17.27 -15.39 9.43
N ALA A 222 -16.25 -16.10 9.94
CA ALA A 222 -16.14 -17.56 9.82
C ALA A 222 -17.33 -18.29 10.45
N ASP A 223 -17.83 -17.81 11.60
CA ASP A 223 -19.02 -18.36 12.29
C ASP A 223 -20.35 -17.76 11.77
N GLY A 224 -20.33 -17.06 10.62
CA GLY A 224 -21.52 -16.50 9.98
C GLY A 224 -21.62 -14.99 10.09
N ASN A 225 -22.42 -14.39 9.22
CA ASN A 225 -22.49 -12.94 8.98
C ASN A 225 -22.89 -12.09 10.18
N SER A 226 -23.45 -12.69 11.22
CA SER A 226 -23.98 -11.94 12.38
C SER A 226 -22.95 -11.67 13.48
N THR A 227 -21.75 -12.25 13.39
CA THR A 227 -20.74 -12.15 14.45
C THR A 227 -19.34 -12.26 13.89
N VAL A 228 -18.40 -11.52 14.52
CA VAL A 228 -16.96 -11.70 14.34
C VAL A 228 -16.37 -12.68 15.36
N PHE A 229 -17.18 -13.22 16.28
CA PHE A 229 -16.75 -14.33 17.17
C PHE A 229 -16.41 -15.54 16.32
N GLY A 230 -15.31 -16.22 16.65
CA GLY A 230 -14.83 -17.35 15.87
C GLY A 230 -14.05 -16.95 14.60
N ALA A 231 -13.74 -15.64 14.43
CA ALA A 231 -12.92 -15.19 13.33
C ALA A 231 -11.59 -15.94 13.25
N THR A 232 -11.15 -16.25 12.02
CA THR A 232 -9.93 -16.99 11.71
C THR A 232 -8.92 -16.08 11.00
N ARG A 233 -7.62 -16.37 11.17
CA ARG A 233 -6.56 -15.68 10.43
C ARG A 233 -6.72 -15.90 8.92
N TYR A 234 -6.89 -17.14 8.53
CA TYR A 234 -6.95 -17.57 7.13
C TYR A 234 -8.30 -17.27 6.49
N ASN A 235 -8.35 -17.31 5.16
CA ASN A 235 -9.60 -17.29 4.43
C ASN A 235 -10.33 -18.65 4.52
N SER A 236 -11.50 -18.78 3.88
CA SER A 236 -12.29 -20.01 3.98
C SER A 236 -11.69 -21.22 3.25
N ASN A 237 -10.63 -21.05 2.47
CA ASN A 237 -9.82 -22.13 1.91
C ASN A 237 -8.65 -22.54 2.83
N SER A 238 -8.57 -21.96 4.03
CA SER A 238 -7.46 -22.17 4.97
C SER A 238 -6.09 -21.72 4.42
N VAL A 239 -6.06 -20.61 3.67
CA VAL A 239 -4.86 -19.98 3.12
C VAL A 239 -4.62 -18.66 3.82
N ASP A 240 -3.37 -18.40 4.22
CA ASP A 240 -2.91 -17.10 4.71
C ASP A 240 -2.78 -16.14 3.52
N LEU A 241 -3.65 -15.13 3.45
CA LEU A 241 -3.64 -14.17 2.35
C LEU A 241 -2.35 -13.33 2.32
N ASN A 242 -1.71 -13.09 3.48
CA ASN A 242 -0.43 -12.38 3.56
C ASN A 242 0.79 -13.30 3.36
N ARG A 243 0.61 -14.42 2.68
CA ARG A 243 1.65 -15.33 2.14
C ARG A 243 1.35 -15.70 0.69
N ASN A 244 0.24 -15.20 0.13
CA ASN A 244 -0.30 -15.64 -1.15
C ASN A 244 -0.07 -14.66 -2.30
N PHE A 245 0.72 -13.59 -2.10
CA PHE A 245 1.14 -12.67 -3.15
C PHE A 245 2.43 -13.15 -3.85
N PRO A 246 2.74 -12.66 -5.06
CA PRO A 246 4.06 -12.80 -5.67
C PRO A 246 5.15 -12.25 -4.74
N ASP A 247 6.27 -12.95 -4.66
CA ASP A 247 7.41 -12.60 -3.82
C ASP A 247 8.64 -12.29 -4.67
N PRO A 248 9.37 -11.19 -4.42
CA PRO A 248 10.52 -10.83 -5.23
C PRO A 248 11.69 -11.82 -5.15
N ALA A 249 11.78 -12.63 -4.10
CA ALA A 249 12.81 -13.66 -3.95
C ALA A 249 12.33 -15.07 -4.32
N TYR A 250 11.05 -15.38 -4.12
CA TYR A 250 10.50 -16.74 -4.25
C TYR A 250 9.51 -16.91 -5.41
N GLY A 251 9.22 -15.85 -6.15
CA GLY A 251 8.39 -15.89 -7.37
C GLY A 251 6.89 -15.85 -7.09
N ALA A 252 6.10 -16.29 -8.09
CA ALA A 252 4.67 -16.07 -8.12
C ALA A 252 3.87 -16.79 -7.01
N HIS A 253 4.32 -17.95 -6.55
CA HIS A 253 3.60 -18.79 -5.57
C HIS A 253 4.55 -19.23 -4.44
N PRO A 254 4.94 -18.34 -3.53
CA PRO A 254 5.89 -18.66 -2.47
C PRO A 254 5.33 -19.66 -1.45
N ASP A 255 4.01 -19.64 -1.22
CA ASP A 255 3.24 -20.54 -0.37
C ASP A 255 2.89 -21.88 -1.06
N ARG A 256 3.06 -21.96 -2.38
CA ARG A 256 2.71 -23.10 -3.25
C ARG A 256 1.20 -23.32 -3.43
N GLU A 257 0.40 -22.37 -3.01
CA GLU A 257 -1.04 -22.36 -3.24
C GLU A 257 -1.38 -21.56 -4.52
N ASN A 258 -2.58 -21.75 -5.04
CA ASN A 258 -3.12 -20.86 -6.07
C ASN A 258 -3.48 -19.53 -5.44
N TYR A 259 -3.44 -18.46 -6.22
CA TYR A 259 -3.96 -17.18 -5.75
C TYR A 259 -5.41 -17.33 -5.32
N GLN A 260 -5.69 -16.82 -4.13
CA GLN A 260 -7.05 -16.80 -3.62
C GLN A 260 -7.88 -15.73 -4.33
N PRO A 261 -9.21 -15.84 -4.38
CA PRO A 261 -10.05 -14.81 -4.96
C PRO A 261 -9.78 -13.43 -4.36
N GLU A 262 -9.58 -13.34 -3.04
CA GLU A 262 -9.24 -12.13 -2.30
C GLU A 262 -7.89 -11.56 -2.76
N THR A 263 -6.86 -12.42 -2.88
CA THR A 263 -5.52 -12.03 -3.35
C THR A 263 -5.57 -11.54 -4.80
N SER A 264 -6.26 -12.29 -5.68
CA SER A 264 -6.42 -11.91 -7.09
C SER A 264 -7.13 -10.57 -7.25
N ALA A 265 -8.21 -10.34 -6.49
CA ALA A 265 -8.93 -9.08 -6.50
C ALA A 265 -8.06 -7.90 -6.05
N MET A 266 -7.23 -8.10 -5.02
CA MET A 266 -6.31 -7.09 -4.52
C MET A 266 -5.19 -6.76 -5.55
N MET A 267 -4.64 -7.80 -6.21
CA MET A 267 -3.63 -7.61 -7.26
C MET A 267 -4.21 -6.87 -8.47
N GLU A 268 -5.38 -7.30 -8.97
CA GLU A 268 -6.06 -6.65 -10.09
C GLU A 268 -6.42 -5.18 -9.77
N PHE A 269 -6.81 -4.92 -8.52
CA PHE A 269 -7.11 -3.56 -8.06
C PHE A 269 -5.84 -2.71 -7.99
N ALA A 270 -4.73 -3.25 -7.49
CA ALA A 270 -3.45 -2.54 -7.44
C ALA A 270 -2.85 -2.29 -8.85
N GLU A 271 -3.03 -3.24 -9.80
CA GLU A 271 -2.60 -3.08 -11.18
C GLU A 271 -3.42 -2.03 -11.94
N LYS A 272 -4.67 -1.82 -11.56
CA LYS A 272 -5.58 -0.84 -12.18
C LYS A 272 -5.29 0.58 -11.70
N HIS A 273 -4.82 0.74 -10.47
CA HIS A 273 -4.55 2.02 -9.84
C HIS A 273 -3.05 2.17 -9.56
N HIS A 274 -2.49 3.34 -9.86
CA HIS A 274 -1.07 3.63 -9.65
C HIS A 274 -0.83 4.14 -8.23
N PHE A 275 -1.09 3.29 -7.22
CA PHE A 275 -0.92 3.66 -5.82
C PHE A 275 0.51 4.10 -5.50
N VAL A 276 0.63 5.29 -4.93
CA VAL A 276 1.90 5.91 -4.57
C VAL A 276 2.33 5.53 -3.16
N LEU A 277 1.36 5.53 -2.23
CA LEU A 277 1.57 5.26 -0.81
C LEU A 277 0.43 4.40 -0.29
N SER A 278 0.76 3.34 0.43
CA SER A 278 -0.27 2.50 1.04
C SER A 278 0.14 1.98 2.41
N ALA A 279 -0.87 1.57 3.21
CA ALA A 279 -0.66 0.84 4.44
C ALA A 279 -1.67 -0.31 4.58
N ASN A 280 -1.15 -1.43 5.10
CA ASN A 280 -1.93 -2.60 5.43
C ASN A 280 -2.03 -2.73 6.96
N PHE A 281 -3.26 -2.66 7.49
CA PHE A 281 -3.50 -2.67 8.93
C PHE A 281 -3.74 -4.07 9.44
N HIS A 282 -2.95 -4.45 10.42
CA HIS A 282 -2.90 -5.72 11.12
C HIS A 282 -3.10 -5.56 12.63
N GLY A 283 -3.01 -6.67 13.37
CA GLY A 283 -3.02 -6.72 14.81
C GLY A 283 -2.39 -8.00 15.35
N GLY A 284 -1.88 -7.94 16.56
CA GLY A 284 -1.09 -8.97 17.24
C GLY A 284 0.22 -8.39 17.78
N ALA A 285 0.49 -7.11 17.46
CA ALA A 285 1.58 -6.29 17.95
C ALA A 285 1.18 -4.80 17.86
N GLU A 286 2.06 -3.90 18.32
CA GLU A 286 1.93 -2.45 18.20
C GLU A 286 3.24 -1.92 17.58
N VAL A 287 3.31 -1.92 16.24
CA VAL A 287 4.54 -1.57 15.51
C VAL A 287 4.23 -1.18 14.06
N VAL A 288 5.00 -0.25 13.50
CA VAL A 288 5.06 0.01 12.06
C VAL A 288 6.20 -0.80 11.45
N ASN A 289 5.85 -1.77 10.62
CA ASN A 289 6.77 -2.63 9.89
C ASN A 289 6.97 -2.07 8.47
N TYR A 290 8.22 -1.90 8.04
CA TYR A 290 8.57 -1.35 6.72
C TYR A 290 9.48 -2.29 5.91
N PRO A 291 9.50 -2.16 4.56
CA PRO A 291 10.25 -3.05 3.67
C PRO A 291 11.75 -3.14 3.94
N TRP A 292 12.34 -4.27 3.63
CA TRP A 292 11.77 -5.48 3.02
C TRP A 292 11.46 -6.54 4.07
N GLU A 293 10.49 -7.39 3.77
CA GLU A 293 10.19 -8.56 4.59
C GLU A 293 10.92 -9.82 4.09
N THR A 294 11.10 -9.95 2.76
CA THR A 294 11.72 -11.14 2.16
C THR A 294 13.25 -11.09 2.16
N TRP A 295 13.85 -9.89 2.19
CA TRP A 295 15.30 -9.69 2.07
C TRP A 295 15.95 -9.05 3.29
N VAL A 296 17.17 -9.52 3.63
CA VAL A 296 18.02 -8.91 4.68
C VAL A 296 18.56 -7.53 4.29
N ARG A 297 18.69 -7.25 2.98
CA ARG A 297 19.12 -5.93 2.49
C ARG A 297 17.99 -4.92 2.65
N LEU A 298 18.39 -3.69 2.95
CA LEU A 298 17.45 -2.59 3.14
C LEU A 298 16.91 -2.08 1.78
N HIS A 299 15.73 -1.48 1.80
CA HIS A 299 15.17 -0.76 0.66
C HIS A 299 16.02 0.46 0.30
N ALA A 300 16.03 0.90 -0.96
CA ALA A 300 16.75 2.12 -1.37
C ALA A 300 16.31 3.36 -0.58
N ASP A 301 15.01 3.47 -0.28
CA ASP A 301 14.42 4.55 0.53
C ASP A 301 14.30 4.20 2.03
N ASP A 302 15.15 3.35 2.57
CA ASP A 302 15.08 2.88 3.97
C ASP A 302 14.97 4.04 4.98
N SER A 303 15.78 5.10 4.81
CA SER A 303 15.73 6.27 5.70
C SER A 303 14.41 7.04 5.61
N TRP A 304 13.76 7.04 4.45
CA TRP A 304 12.44 7.63 4.27
C TRP A 304 11.37 6.80 4.97
N PHE A 305 11.41 5.47 4.82
CA PHE A 305 10.51 4.56 5.52
C PHE A 305 10.65 4.67 7.04
N GLN A 306 11.87 4.74 7.58
CA GLN A 306 12.08 4.96 9.01
C GLN A 306 11.45 6.28 9.48
N THR A 307 11.63 7.36 8.73
CA THR A 307 11.03 8.67 9.06
C THR A 307 9.50 8.60 9.07
N LEU A 308 8.91 7.99 8.05
CA LEU A 308 7.46 7.77 7.92
C LEU A 308 6.93 6.92 9.09
N ALA A 309 7.61 5.82 9.40
CA ALA A 309 7.22 4.88 10.44
C ALA A 309 7.29 5.54 11.83
N HIS A 310 8.36 6.26 12.15
CA HIS A 310 8.46 7.03 13.40
C HIS A 310 7.39 8.12 13.50
N GLN A 311 7.12 8.85 12.42
CA GLN A 311 6.06 9.86 12.43
C GLN A 311 4.70 9.27 12.82
N TYR A 312 4.40 8.05 12.34
CA TYR A 312 3.18 7.34 12.74
C TYR A 312 3.25 6.91 14.21
N ALA A 313 4.32 6.19 14.60
CA ALA A 313 4.50 5.61 15.93
C ALA A 313 4.55 6.69 17.02
N ASP A 314 5.36 7.74 16.86
CA ASP A 314 5.49 8.86 17.81
C ASP A 314 4.15 9.56 18.05
N THR A 315 3.37 9.75 16.96
CA THR A 315 2.04 10.35 17.07
C THR A 315 1.08 9.40 17.80
N ALA A 316 1.11 8.12 17.50
CA ALA A 316 0.28 7.11 18.18
C ALA A 316 0.64 7.00 19.67
N GLN A 317 1.93 7.00 20.02
CA GLN A 317 2.41 7.02 21.41
C GLN A 317 1.93 8.28 22.16
N GLN A 318 2.04 9.44 21.52
CA GLN A 318 1.63 10.70 22.12
C GLN A 318 0.15 10.69 22.56
N PHE A 319 -0.72 10.09 21.78
CA PHE A 319 -2.17 10.08 22.03
C PHE A 319 -2.68 8.79 22.67
N GLY A 320 -2.01 7.66 22.46
CA GLY A 320 -2.31 6.39 23.11
C GLY A 320 -1.79 6.27 24.55
N GLY A 321 -0.77 7.09 24.88
CA GLY A 321 -0.20 7.13 26.22
C GLY A 321 0.86 6.04 26.47
N THR A 322 1.29 5.92 27.72
CA THR A 322 2.39 5.05 28.12
C THR A 322 2.12 3.58 27.77
N GLY A 323 3.02 2.96 27.06
CA GLY A 323 2.99 1.54 26.69
C GLY A 323 2.39 1.25 25.33
N TYR A 324 1.82 2.24 24.65
CA TYR A 324 1.31 2.06 23.29
C TYR A 324 2.41 2.36 22.27
N PHE A 325 2.67 1.45 21.32
CA PHE A 325 3.81 1.48 20.40
C PHE A 325 5.17 1.60 21.08
N ASP A 326 5.29 1.11 22.32
CA ASP A 326 6.48 1.24 23.18
C ASP A 326 6.97 -0.16 23.64
N ASP A 327 6.81 -1.20 22.82
CA ASP A 327 7.35 -2.52 23.10
C ASP A 327 8.88 -2.51 22.89
N SER A 328 9.62 -2.90 23.92
CA SER A 328 11.08 -3.00 23.90
C SER A 328 11.65 -4.00 22.88
N ALA A 329 10.80 -4.81 22.25
CA ALA A 329 11.18 -5.70 21.15
C ALA A 329 11.44 -4.95 19.84
N PHE A 330 10.93 -3.72 19.72
CA PHE A 330 11.00 -2.87 18.54
C PHE A 330 11.77 -1.58 18.81
N ASP A 331 12.27 -0.96 17.78
CA ASP A 331 12.99 0.32 17.87
C ASP A 331 11.98 1.48 17.94
N ASP A 332 11.51 1.77 19.17
CA ASP A 332 10.55 2.86 19.44
C ASP A 332 9.30 2.80 18.54
N GLY A 333 8.67 1.62 18.48
CA GLY A 333 7.45 1.38 17.73
C GLY A 333 7.62 1.13 16.23
N ILE A 334 8.86 0.95 15.73
CA ILE A 334 9.11 0.62 14.33
C ILE A 334 10.00 -0.61 14.16
N THR A 335 9.92 -1.28 13.03
CA THR A 335 10.82 -2.38 12.67
C THR A 335 10.95 -2.54 11.16
N ASN A 336 12.17 -2.92 10.71
CA ASN A 336 12.31 -3.50 9.38
C ASN A 336 11.74 -4.92 9.39
N GLY A 337 10.95 -5.28 8.37
CA GLY A 337 10.23 -6.54 8.35
C GLY A 337 11.10 -7.77 8.49
N TYR A 338 12.18 -7.87 7.71
CA TYR A 338 13.11 -8.99 7.83
C TYR A 338 13.77 -9.08 9.20
N CYS A 339 14.01 -7.96 9.85
CA CYS A 339 14.60 -7.94 11.20
C CYS A 339 13.65 -8.49 12.27
N TRP A 340 12.34 -8.35 12.07
CA TRP A 340 11.34 -8.98 12.93
C TRP A 340 11.28 -10.50 12.64
N TYR A 341 10.83 -10.87 11.47
CA TYR A 341 10.95 -12.22 10.92
C TYR A 341 10.72 -12.19 9.40
N PRO A 342 11.38 -13.08 8.62
CA PRO A 342 11.18 -13.09 7.18
C PRO A 342 9.76 -13.53 6.81
N VAL A 343 9.11 -12.77 5.94
CA VAL A 343 7.83 -13.10 5.32
C VAL A 343 8.05 -13.28 3.83
N HIS A 344 7.41 -14.27 3.22
CA HIS A 344 7.44 -14.52 1.79
C HIS A 344 6.02 -14.55 1.25
N GLY A 345 5.78 -13.79 0.17
CA GLY A 345 4.45 -13.60 -0.39
C GLY A 345 3.57 -12.66 0.43
N GLY A 346 4.20 -11.78 1.20
CA GLY A 346 3.52 -10.68 1.89
C GLY A 346 3.08 -9.59 0.92
N ARG A 347 1.98 -8.92 1.24
CA ARG A 347 1.44 -7.85 0.43
C ARG A 347 2.37 -6.62 0.39
N GLN A 348 3.03 -6.30 1.49
CA GLN A 348 3.95 -5.16 1.58
C GLN A 348 5.05 -5.23 0.50
N ASP A 349 5.73 -6.38 0.37
CA ASP A 349 6.77 -6.55 -0.64
C ASP A 349 6.19 -6.62 -2.06
N PHE A 350 4.97 -7.15 -2.23
CA PHE A 350 4.28 -7.12 -3.53
C PHE A 350 4.00 -5.69 -3.99
N MET A 351 3.38 -4.87 -3.16
CA MET A 351 3.06 -3.47 -3.48
C MET A 351 4.34 -2.68 -3.74
N THR A 352 5.37 -2.86 -2.91
CA THR A 352 6.61 -2.10 -3.02
C THR A 352 7.44 -2.50 -4.24
N TYR A 353 7.55 -3.80 -4.53
CA TYR A 353 8.44 -4.29 -5.60
C TYR A 353 7.76 -4.37 -6.98
N PHE A 354 6.49 -4.83 -7.04
CA PHE A 354 5.82 -5.07 -8.31
C PHE A 354 4.90 -3.92 -8.74
N GLN A 355 4.44 -3.10 -7.77
CA GLN A 355 3.55 -1.96 -8.04
C GLN A 355 4.24 -0.60 -7.86
N ASN A 356 5.54 -0.56 -7.50
CA ASN A 356 6.31 0.65 -7.22
C ASN A 356 5.66 1.58 -6.16
N CYS A 357 4.73 1.05 -5.36
CA CYS A 357 4.03 1.74 -4.27
C CYS A 357 4.87 1.68 -2.99
N ARG A 358 4.94 2.75 -2.22
CA ARG A 358 5.55 2.72 -0.87
C ARG A 358 4.53 2.18 0.12
N GLU A 359 4.64 0.90 0.49
CA GLU A 359 3.74 0.28 1.47
C GLU A 359 4.45 -0.06 2.77
N VAL A 360 3.72 0.11 3.88
CA VAL A 360 4.08 -0.37 5.22
C VAL A 360 2.97 -1.24 5.78
N THR A 361 3.33 -2.13 6.72
CA THR A 361 2.38 -2.88 7.54
C THR A 361 2.30 -2.24 8.92
N ILE A 362 1.09 -1.95 9.39
CA ILE A 362 0.87 -1.29 10.68
C ILE A 362 0.08 -2.23 11.59
N GLU A 363 0.74 -2.74 12.61
CA GLU A 363 0.13 -3.52 13.68
C GLU A 363 -0.38 -2.55 14.75
N ILE A 364 -1.70 -2.48 14.96
CA ILE A 364 -2.31 -1.42 15.76
C ILE A 364 -2.82 -1.86 17.13
N SER A 365 -2.66 -3.12 17.48
CA SER A 365 -3.11 -3.64 18.77
C SER A 365 -2.49 -4.99 19.07
N ASP A 366 -1.96 -5.16 20.27
CA ASP A 366 -1.52 -6.46 20.79
C ASP A 366 -2.67 -7.48 20.88
N ILE A 367 -3.91 -6.99 20.97
CA ILE A 367 -5.11 -7.83 21.05
C ILE A 367 -5.82 -7.80 19.71
N LYS A 368 -5.81 -8.92 18.96
CA LYS A 368 -6.39 -9.01 17.63
C LYS A 368 -7.88 -8.65 17.58
N MET A 369 -8.64 -9.12 18.56
CA MET A 369 -10.07 -8.81 18.71
C MET A 369 -10.36 -8.31 20.14
N PRO A 370 -10.13 -7.03 20.43
CA PRO A 370 -10.40 -6.48 21.76
C PRO A 370 -11.90 -6.32 22.02
N ALA A 371 -12.24 -6.09 23.30
CA ALA A 371 -13.59 -5.68 23.65
C ALA A 371 -13.97 -4.36 22.94
N ALA A 372 -15.22 -4.23 22.53
CA ALA A 372 -15.68 -3.07 21.74
C ALA A 372 -15.50 -1.72 22.46
N GLU A 373 -15.47 -1.74 23.80
CA GLU A 373 -15.19 -0.57 24.64
C GLU A 373 -13.77 0.00 24.45
N ALA A 374 -12.84 -0.78 23.89
CA ALA A 374 -11.49 -0.32 23.58
C ALA A 374 -11.38 0.37 22.19
N LEU A 375 -12.40 0.27 21.34
CA LEU A 375 -12.35 0.84 19.98
C LEU A 375 -12.18 2.36 19.98
N ASP A 376 -12.78 3.05 20.96
CA ASP A 376 -12.61 4.50 21.12
C ASP A 376 -11.15 4.86 21.46
N TYR A 377 -10.51 4.06 22.32
CA TYR A 377 -9.10 4.25 22.65
C TYR A 377 -8.21 4.10 21.42
N PHE A 378 -8.38 3.04 20.63
CA PHE A 378 -7.58 2.83 19.42
C PHE A 378 -7.83 3.93 18.38
N TRP A 379 -9.05 4.42 18.25
CA TRP A 379 -9.35 5.56 17.39
C TRP A 379 -8.61 6.82 17.84
N GLU A 380 -8.76 7.23 19.11
CA GLU A 380 -8.10 8.43 19.65
C GLU A 380 -6.58 8.35 19.58
N ALA A 381 -6.01 7.17 19.73
CA ALA A 381 -4.58 6.95 19.61
C ALA A 381 -4.06 7.08 18.18
N ASN A 382 -4.85 6.66 17.16
CA ASN A 382 -4.34 6.49 15.80
C ASN A 382 -4.85 7.51 14.78
N PHE A 383 -6.02 8.14 14.92
CA PHE A 383 -6.64 8.87 13.82
C PHE A 383 -5.74 10.00 13.27
N ARG A 384 -4.93 10.63 14.12
CA ARG A 384 -3.97 11.67 13.69
C ARG A 384 -2.83 11.07 12.88
N SER A 385 -2.31 9.93 13.34
CA SER A 385 -1.29 9.18 12.61
C SER A 385 -1.79 8.74 11.24
N LEU A 386 -3.05 8.28 11.15
CA LEU A 386 -3.69 7.90 9.88
C LEU A 386 -3.72 9.06 8.89
N ILE A 387 -4.09 10.27 9.34
CA ILE A 387 -4.15 11.46 8.47
C ILE A 387 -2.74 11.91 8.07
N HIS A 388 -1.81 12.03 9.04
CA HIS A 388 -0.44 12.45 8.76
C HIS A 388 0.29 11.49 7.82
N PHE A 389 0.01 10.18 7.91
CA PHE A 389 0.58 9.21 6.99
C PHE A 389 0.18 9.48 5.54
N LEU A 390 -1.10 9.74 5.28
CA LEU A 390 -1.60 10.08 3.94
C LEU A 390 -0.98 11.39 3.42
N GLU A 391 -0.79 12.39 4.27
CA GLU A 391 -0.18 13.67 3.89
C GLU A 391 1.27 13.51 3.38
N ASN A 392 1.99 12.43 3.74
CA ASN A 392 3.35 12.19 3.24
C ASN A 392 3.41 11.97 1.72
N ALA A 393 2.32 11.56 1.08
CA ALA A 393 2.26 11.45 -0.36
C ALA A 393 2.32 12.81 -1.09
N LEU A 394 2.05 13.90 -0.38
CA LEU A 394 2.10 15.26 -0.93
C LEU A 394 3.51 15.87 -0.97
N PHE A 395 4.55 15.09 -0.61
CA PHE A 395 5.95 15.50 -0.59
C PHE A 395 6.81 14.64 -1.52
N GLY A 396 8.07 15.01 -1.73
CA GLY A 396 8.96 14.32 -2.66
C GLY A 396 9.06 15.02 -4.01
N ILE A 397 9.24 14.25 -5.09
CA ILE A 397 9.35 14.78 -6.46
C ILE A 397 8.08 14.41 -7.21
N HIS A 398 7.34 15.40 -7.67
CA HIS A 398 6.12 15.23 -8.44
C HIS A 398 6.27 15.85 -9.83
N GLY A 399 5.53 15.36 -10.79
CA GLY A 399 5.55 15.96 -12.12
C GLY A 399 4.76 15.18 -13.14
N ILE A 400 4.82 15.67 -14.38
CA ILE A 400 4.15 15.07 -15.53
C ILE A 400 5.20 14.82 -16.61
N VAL A 401 5.18 13.65 -17.21
CA VAL A 401 6.00 13.32 -18.37
C VAL A 401 5.15 13.31 -19.62
N THR A 402 5.54 14.12 -20.60
CA THR A 402 4.79 14.26 -21.85
C THR A 402 5.69 14.11 -23.07
N ASP A 403 5.07 13.84 -24.21
CA ASP A 403 5.69 13.98 -25.52
C ASP A 403 5.83 15.48 -25.93
N PRO A 404 6.44 15.81 -27.09
CA PRO A 404 6.57 17.20 -27.57
C PRO A 404 5.23 17.92 -27.79
N PHE A 405 4.11 17.20 -27.89
CA PHE A 405 2.77 17.75 -28.12
C PHE A 405 1.92 17.88 -26.84
N GLY A 406 2.48 17.42 -25.70
CA GLY A 406 1.79 17.45 -24.41
C GLY A 406 0.92 16.21 -24.14
N MET A 407 1.08 15.14 -24.93
CA MET A 407 0.41 13.87 -24.65
C MET A 407 1.15 13.14 -23.51
N PRO A 408 0.43 12.55 -22.55
CA PRO A 408 1.05 11.79 -21.47
C PRO A 408 1.88 10.61 -21.99
N LEU A 409 2.93 10.27 -21.27
CA LEU A 409 3.80 9.14 -21.59
C LEU A 409 3.89 8.18 -20.41
N ASN A 410 3.83 6.89 -20.72
CA ASN A 410 4.29 5.86 -19.80
C ASN A 410 5.82 5.93 -19.72
N ALA A 411 6.35 6.38 -18.60
CA ALA A 411 7.78 6.61 -18.40
C ALA A 411 8.23 6.07 -17.04
N THR A 412 9.48 5.64 -16.97
CA THR A 412 10.16 5.25 -15.73
C THR A 412 11.01 6.41 -15.24
N ILE A 413 10.89 6.73 -13.95
CA ILE A 413 11.64 7.76 -13.25
C ILE A 413 12.59 7.11 -12.25
N THR A 414 13.87 7.20 -12.50
CA THR A 414 14.93 6.59 -11.68
C THR A 414 15.79 7.66 -11.02
N LEU A 415 16.05 7.54 -9.74
CA LEU A 415 17.05 8.34 -9.03
C LEU A 415 18.42 7.67 -9.18
N ILE A 416 19.28 8.25 -10.03
CA ILE A 416 20.57 7.68 -10.42
C ILE A 416 21.49 7.51 -9.22
N GLY A 417 21.93 6.26 -8.98
CA GLY A 417 22.82 5.89 -7.88
C GLY A 417 22.13 5.79 -6.51
N HIS A 418 20.80 5.87 -6.49
CA HIS A 418 19.95 5.68 -5.31
C HIS A 418 19.04 4.47 -5.49
N ASP A 419 18.28 4.42 -6.56
CA ASP A 419 17.29 3.37 -6.80
C ASP A 419 17.92 2.00 -7.07
N ALA A 420 17.31 0.98 -6.48
CA ALA A 420 17.67 -0.42 -6.58
C ALA A 420 16.45 -1.30 -6.27
N ASP A 421 16.46 -2.53 -6.77
CA ASP A 421 15.41 -3.53 -6.48
C ASP A 421 13.99 -3.01 -6.81
N ASN A 422 13.79 -2.42 -7.99
CA ASN A 422 12.54 -1.84 -8.48
C ASN A 422 11.99 -0.67 -7.61
N SER A 423 12.87 0.12 -7.00
CA SER A 423 12.45 1.29 -6.21
C SER A 423 12.22 2.55 -7.05
N GLU A 424 12.50 2.53 -8.35
CA GLU A 424 12.05 3.53 -9.30
C GLU A 424 10.52 3.64 -9.31
N VAL A 425 9.98 4.72 -9.87
CA VAL A 425 8.54 4.87 -10.07
C VAL A 425 8.20 4.99 -11.55
N VAL A 426 6.96 4.66 -11.89
CA VAL A 426 6.41 4.82 -13.23
C VAL A 426 5.35 5.91 -13.23
N THR A 427 5.13 6.53 -14.39
CA THR A 427 4.02 7.47 -14.56
C THR A 427 2.70 6.73 -14.72
N ASP A 428 1.60 7.36 -14.33
CA ASP A 428 0.29 6.97 -14.82
C ASP A 428 0.28 7.06 -16.37
N PRO A 429 -0.12 6.01 -17.09
CA PRO A 429 -0.06 6.00 -18.55
C PRO A 429 -1.10 6.91 -19.22
N ASP A 430 -2.21 7.25 -18.54
CA ASP A 430 -3.30 8.06 -19.07
C ASP A 430 -3.13 9.54 -18.75
N LEU A 431 -2.51 9.87 -17.59
CA LEU A 431 -2.29 11.23 -17.11
C LEU A 431 -0.84 11.69 -17.26
N GLY A 432 0.12 10.75 -17.24
CA GLY A 432 1.55 11.01 -17.35
C GLY A 432 2.20 11.53 -16.07
N ASP A 433 1.45 11.62 -14.99
CA ASP A 433 1.95 12.09 -13.70
C ASP A 433 2.72 11.01 -12.94
N TYR A 434 3.55 11.45 -12.01
CA TYR A 434 4.36 10.58 -11.16
C TYR A 434 4.66 11.23 -9.81
N TYR A 435 4.88 10.38 -8.82
CA TYR A 435 5.15 10.77 -7.44
C TYR A 435 6.29 9.93 -6.90
N ARG A 436 7.50 10.49 -6.84
CA ARG A 436 8.68 9.82 -6.29
C ARG A 436 8.92 10.27 -4.86
N LEU A 437 8.36 9.54 -3.91
CA LEU A 437 8.54 9.76 -2.47
C LEU A 437 9.97 9.36 -2.08
N CYS A 438 10.70 10.27 -1.44
CA CYS A 438 12.08 10.06 -0.99
C CYS A 438 12.45 11.07 0.10
N SER A 439 13.53 10.80 0.84
CA SER A 439 14.06 11.70 1.86
C SER A 439 14.51 13.04 1.27
N PRO A 440 14.49 14.13 2.06
CA PRO A 440 15.11 15.38 1.66
C PRO A 440 16.56 15.18 1.25
N GLY A 441 16.95 15.79 0.11
CA GLY A 441 18.29 15.60 -0.45
C GLY A 441 18.44 16.25 -1.81
N THR A 442 19.56 15.95 -2.49
CA THR A 442 19.82 16.37 -3.87
C THR A 442 20.07 15.14 -4.73
N TYR A 443 19.27 14.98 -5.75
CA TYR A 443 19.25 13.79 -6.58
C TYR A 443 19.57 14.10 -8.05
N ARG A 444 20.00 13.07 -8.76
CA ARG A 444 20.03 13.03 -10.22
C ARG A 444 18.91 12.12 -10.68
N MET A 445 18.10 12.59 -11.61
CA MET A 445 17.00 11.82 -12.16
C MET A 445 17.28 11.41 -13.59
N LYS A 446 16.88 10.20 -13.94
CA LYS A 446 16.77 9.71 -15.31
C LYS A 446 15.32 9.39 -15.62
N ILE A 447 14.85 9.80 -16.79
CA ILE A 447 13.50 9.57 -17.27
C ILE A 447 13.57 8.84 -18.59
N GLU A 448 12.90 7.70 -18.70
CA GLU A 448 12.91 6.84 -19.87
C GLU A 448 11.48 6.47 -20.27
N SER A 449 11.21 6.49 -21.57
CA SER A 449 9.96 6.03 -22.18
C SER A 449 10.26 5.43 -23.55
N ASP A 450 9.59 4.35 -23.89
CA ASP A 450 9.80 3.65 -25.16
C ASP A 450 9.53 4.55 -26.36
N GLY A 451 10.48 4.59 -27.30
CA GLY A 451 10.40 5.44 -28.50
C GLY A 451 10.75 6.91 -28.26
N PHE A 452 11.35 7.23 -27.11
CA PHE A 452 11.81 8.58 -26.77
C PHE A 452 13.26 8.58 -26.28
N PHE A 453 14.00 9.68 -26.54
CA PHE A 453 15.31 9.88 -25.94
C PHE A 453 15.17 10.05 -24.44
N SER A 454 15.99 9.35 -23.67
CA SER A 454 16.05 9.54 -22.21
C SER A 454 16.45 10.97 -21.85
N ALA A 455 15.92 11.48 -20.75
CA ALA A 455 16.33 12.74 -20.16
C ALA A 455 17.04 12.49 -18.83
N GLU A 456 18.08 13.27 -18.56
CA GLU A 456 18.71 13.33 -17.22
C GLU A 456 18.58 14.74 -16.67
N ILE A 457 18.28 14.83 -15.39
CA ILE A 457 18.17 16.11 -14.66
C ILE A 457 19.09 16.03 -13.45
N ASP A 458 20.07 16.92 -13.41
CA ASP A 458 20.99 17.04 -12.29
C ASP A 458 20.44 17.98 -11.21
N SER A 459 20.83 17.72 -9.96
CA SER A 459 20.60 18.63 -8.83
C SER A 459 19.12 18.91 -8.53
N VAL A 460 18.27 17.90 -8.60
CA VAL A 460 16.89 17.97 -8.11
C VAL A 460 16.93 18.02 -6.58
N VAL A 461 16.51 19.14 -6.01
CA VAL A 461 16.54 19.36 -4.55
C VAL A 461 15.17 19.03 -3.96
N VAL A 462 15.11 18.04 -3.07
CA VAL A 462 13.92 17.65 -2.32
C VAL A 462 13.98 18.23 -0.91
N THR A 463 12.87 18.80 -0.45
CA THR A 463 12.71 19.36 0.90
C THR A 463 11.62 18.60 1.67
N ALA A 464 11.56 18.81 2.99
CA ALA A 464 10.61 18.09 3.86
C ALA A 464 9.22 18.74 3.93
N ASP A 465 9.06 19.97 3.40
CA ASP A 465 7.91 20.83 3.68
C ASP A 465 7.05 21.17 2.45
N HIS A 466 7.51 20.81 1.25
CA HIS A 466 6.76 21.00 0.00
C HIS A 466 7.26 20.07 -1.11
N PRO A 467 6.41 19.72 -2.10
CA PRO A 467 6.82 18.90 -3.23
C PRO A 467 7.78 19.65 -4.15
N THR A 468 8.70 18.92 -4.76
CA THR A 468 9.57 19.42 -5.82
C THR A 468 8.96 19.07 -7.16
N ILE A 469 8.47 20.07 -7.89
CA ILE A 469 7.79 19.83 -9.17
C ILE A 469 8.80 19.76 -10.32
N GLN A 470 8.79 18.62 -11.04
CA GLN A 470 9.63 18.36 -12.21
C GLN A 470 8.76 17.84 -13.37
N ASN A 471 8.26 18.76 -14.19
CA ASN A 471 7.56 18.41 -15.42
C ASN A 471 8.56 18.20 -16.55
N ILE A 472 8.46 17.07 -17.25
CA ILE A 472 9.41 16.63 -18.25
C ILE A 472 8.72 16.48 -19.61
N ARG A 473 9.36 17.01 -20.65
CA ARG A 473 8.94 16.77 -22.03
C ARG A 473 10.02 16.01 -22.76
N LEU A 474 9.75 14.75 -23.09
CA LEU A 474 10.70 13.90 -23.82
C LEU A 474 10.67 14.19 -25.31
N LYS A 475 11.82 14.07 -25.93
CA LYS A 475 11.95 14.15 -27.40
C LYS A 475 11.79 12.76 -27.97
N LYS A 476 10.98 12.63 -29.03
CA LYS A 476 10.78 11.36 -29.71
C LYS A 476 12.09 10.85 -30.32
N ASP A 477 12.41 9.58 -30.06
CA ASP A 477 13.53 8.88 -30.67
C ASP A 477 13.09 8.41 -32.09
N CYS A 478 13.01 9.36 -32.99
CA CYS A 478 12.73 9.05 -34.37
C CYS A 478 14.04 9.03 -35.19
N LEU A 479 14.18 8.03 -36.03
CA LEU A 479 15.28 7.98 -36.97
C LEU A 479 15.24 9.21 -37.89
N ALA A 480 16.34 9.97 -37.92
CA ALA A 480 16.48 11.02 -38.92
C ALA A 480 16.26 10.41 -40.31
N GLY A 481 15.30 10.96 -41.06
CA GLY A 481 14.91 10.42 -42.37
C GLY A 481 13.66 9.56 -42.39
N ASP A 482 13.19 9.02 -41.25
CA ASP A 482 11.90 8.31 -41.13
C ASP A 482 10.77 9.32 -40.88
N VAL A 483 10.29 9.93 -41.94
CA VAL A 483 9.34 11.05 -41.90
C VAL A 483 7.89 10.58 -41.72
N ASN A 484 7.61 9.32 -42.06
CA ASN A 484 6.30 8.72 -41.85
C ASN A 484 6.18 7.93 -40.54
N GLN A 485 7.35 7.74 -39.86
CA GLN A 485 7.46 7.06 -38.56
C GLN A 485 6.99 5.60 -38.59
N ASP A 486 7.25 4.90 -39.70
CA ASP A 486 6.94 3.47 -39.81
C ASP A 486 8.12 2.56 -39.41
N GLY A 487 9.25 3.15 -38.96
CA GLY A 487 10.46 2.43 -38.53
C GLY A 487 11.45 2.14 -39.69
N PHE A 488 11.14 2.55 -40.91
CA PHE A 488 11.99 2.36 -42.06
C PHE A 488 12.29 3.70 -42.75
N ILE A 489 13.49 3.84 -43.30
CA ILE A 489 13.83 5.00 -44.12
C ILE A 489 13.78 4.54 -45.57
N ASP A 490 12.72 4.91 -46.29
CA ASP A 490 12.50 4.46 -47.65
C ASP A 490 12.03 5.59 -48.61
N VAL A 491 11.57 5.20 -49.80
CA VAL A 491 11.13 6.15 -50.82
C VAL A 491 9.90 6.95 -50.41
N THR A 492 9.07 6.43 -49.47
CA THR A 492 7.89 7.16 -49.01
C THR A 492 8.26 8.38 -48.16
N ASP A 493 9.32 8.27 -47.37
CA ASP A 493 9.90 9.39 -46.59
C ASP A 493 10.54 10.42 -47.51
N LEU A 494 11.36 9.93 -48.44
CA LEU A 494 11.97 10.80 -49.42
C LEU A 494 10.94 11.67 -50.16
N LEU A 495 9.82 11.08 -50.59
CA LEU A 495 8.73 11.82 -51.23
C LEU A 495 8.10 12.88 -50.34
N ARG A 496 8.01 12.65 -49.03
CA ARG A 496 7.52 13.64 -48.08
C ARG A 496 8.51 14.81 -47.94
N VAL A 497 9.80 14.53 -47.73
CA VAL A 497 10.82 15.58 -47.59
C VAL A 497 10.96 16.42 -48.87
N VAL A 498 10.87 15.82 -50.06
CA VAL A 498 10.80 16.57 -51.32
C VAL A 498 9.59 17.51 -51.37
N ARG A 499 8.44 17.09 -50.91
CA ARG A 499 7.25 17.98 -50.87
C ARG A 499 7.42 19.14 -49.90
N TYR A 500 8.07 18.90 -48.76
CA TYR A 500 8.35 19.92 -47.73
C TYR A 500 9.39 20.93 -48.26
N SER A 501 10.49 20.47 -48.83
CA SER A 501 11.54 21.33 -49.39
C SER A 501 11.03 22.21 -50.55
N LEU A 502 10.02 21.73 -51.29
CA LEU A 502 9.35 22.50 -52.35
C LEU A 502 8.19 23.37 -51.83
N ASN A 503 7.96 23.48 -50.51
CA ASN A 503 6.87 24.21 -49.89
C ASN A 503 5.47 23.83 -50.41
N ARG A 504 5.29 22.60 -50.92
CA ARG A 504 3.99 22.11 -51.42
C ARG A 504 3.08 21.61 -50.32
N VAL A 505 3.67 21.18 -49.21
CA VAL A 505 3.02 20.78 -47.97
C VAL A 505 3.88 21.30 -46.83
N GLN A 506 3.31 21.72 -45.73
CA GLN A 506 4.09 22.02 -44.52
C GLN A 506 4.17 20.78 -43.64
N PRO A 507 5.36 20.44 -43.10
CA PRO A 507 5.49 19.39 -42.12
C PRO A 507 4.78 19.82 -40.84
N ASP A 508 4.11 18.88 -40.19
CA ASP A 508 3.71 19.07 -38.79
C ASP A 508 4.94 19.02 -37.86
N GLU A 509 4.76 19.28 -36.58
CA GLU A 509 5.86 19.32 -35.62
C GLU A 509 6.55 17.95 -35.47
N GLN A 510 5.82 16.84 -35.64
CA GLN A 510 6.38 15.46 -35.57
C GLN A 510 7.24 15.14 -36.79
N GLN A 511 6.94 15.72 -37.93
CA GLN A 511 7.60 15.47 -39.21
C GLN A 511 8.82 16.38 -39.45
N LYS A 512 8.92 17.50 -38.76
CA LYS A 512 10.04 18.46 -38.92
C LYS A 512 11.38 17.84 -38.58
N PHE A 513 11.50 17.16 -37.43
CA PHE A 513 12.75 16.61 -36.97
C PHE A 513 13.26 15.49 -37.92
N PRO A 514 12.48 14.44 -38.24
CA PRO A 514 12.96 13.41 -39.16
C PRO A 514 13.16 13.92 -40.60
N ALA A 515 12.49 15.00 -41.00
CA ALA A 515 12.68 15.59 -42.32
C ALA A 515 13.92 16.49 -42.43
N ASP A 516 14.39 17.06 -41.33
CA ASP A 516 15.64 17.82 -41.20
C ASP A 516 16.77 16.82 -40.84
N TRP A 517 17.26 16.11 -41.88
CA TRP A 517 18.26 15.05 -41.74
C TRP A 517 19.57 15.49 -41.09
N ASN A 518 20.02 16.71 -41.45
CA ASN A 518 21.30 17.23 -40.99
C ASN A 518 21.18 18.09 -39.72
N ALA A 519 19.95 18.25 -39.18
CA ALA A 519 19.61 19.01 -37.99
C ALA A 519 20.06 20.50 -38.02
N ASP A 520 20.03 21.13 -39.25
CA ASP A 520 20.40 22.54 -39.38
C ASP A 520 19.23 23.50 -39.23
N GLY A 521 18.02 23.00 -38.93
CA GLY A 521 16.78 23.75 -38.75
C GLY A 521 16.05 24.08 -40.03
N ARG A 522 16.46 23.51 -41.17
CA ARG A 522 15.87 23.71 -42.50
C ARG A 522 15.60 22.37 -43.17
N ILE A 523 14.51 22.32 -43.94
CA ILE A 523 14.23 21.13 -44.75
C ILE A 523 14.52 21.51 -46.22
N ASP A 524 15.68 21.10 -46.71
CA ASP A 524 16.13 21.48 -48.04
C ASP A 524 16.77 20.31 -48.84
N ARG A 525 17.59 20.65 -49.86
CA ARG A 525 18.24 19.65 -50.70
C ARG A 525 19.24 18.77 -49.94
N GLN A 526 19.85 19.25 -48.87
CA GLN A 526 20.85 18.47 -48.12
C GLN A 526 20.18 17.30 -47.38
N ASP A 527 18.98 17.49 -46.86
CA ASP A 527 18.19 16.45 -46.23
C ASP A 527 17.76 15.38 -47.22
N ILE A 528 17.31 15.80 -48.42
CA ILE A 528 16.97 14.89 -49.49
C ILE A 528 18.17 14.00 -49.86
N LEU A 529 19.37 14.58 -49.95
CA LEU A 529 20.59 13.82 -50.26
C LEU A 529 21.00 12.87 -49.14
N GLY A 530 20.81 13.27 -47.87
CA GLY A 530 21.05 12.42 -46.71
C GLY A 530 20.15 11.17 -46.73
N ILE A 531 18.86 11.34 -46.89
CA ILE A 531 17.90 10.24 -46.99
C ILE A 531 18.14 9.34 -48.18
N VAL A 532 18.43 9.89 -49.34
CA VAL A 532 18.81 9.10 -50.55
C VAL A 532 20.03 8.21 -50.28
N ASN A 533 21.06 8.74 -49.61
CA ASN A 533 22.26 7.96 -49.26
C ASN A 533 21.93 6.78 -48.31
N VAL A 534 21.04 6.95 -47.38
CA VAL A 534 20.58 5.86 -46.48
C VAL A 534 19.88 4.78 -47.30
N ILE A 535 18.91 5.15 -48.12
CA ILE A 535 18.12 4.22 -48.94
C ILE A 535 19.05 3.40 -49.87
N LEU A 536 20.00 4.05 -50.49
CA LEU A 536 20.94 3.37 -51.40
C LEU A 536 21.92 2.43 -50.67
N ASN A 537 22.26 2.72 -49.43
CA ASN A 537 23.18 1.90 -48.62
C ASN A 537 22.47 0.76 -47.88
N SER A 538 21.18 0.92 -47.56
CA SER A 538 20.34 -0.13 -46.95
C SER A 538 19.96 -1.24 -47.94
N SER A 539 20.17 -1.03 -49.25
CA SER A 539 19.87 -1.99 -50.32
C SER A 539 21.05 -2.92 -50.67
N LYS A 540 22.15 -2.83 -49.92
CA LYS A 540 23.32 -3.70 -50.02
C LYS A 540 23.38 -4.68 -48.87
#